data_0602b9df0047878701a41cb82e7beaa3
#
_entry.id   0602b9df0047878701a41cb82e7beaa3
#
_cell.length_a   1.000
_cell.length_b   1.000
_cell.length_c   1.000
_cell.angle_alpha   90.00
_cell.angle_beta   90.00
_cell.angle_gamma   90.00
#
_symmetry.space_group_name_H-M   'P 1'
#
loop_
_entity.id
_entity.type
_entity.pdbx_description
1 polymer ?
#
loop_
_entity_poly.entity_id
_entity_poly.type
_entity_poly.pdbx_seq_one_letter_code
_entity_poly.pdbx_strand_id
1 'polypeptide(L)'
;MSLTLEPSPNRNLKIGRIASVVLLGGFLATSLASCASVASVDAAPDAANPACAEMMVVLPEVIGDAERRPTSSQATSAWGDPSQVVLRCGVEAPGPTTDPCVSVNNVDWVAHEDKSGIWTLTTYGRTPATEVVLDPNVIPSSTVLATLSDSASRIPAQKQCTSVEKAEKF
;
A
#
# COMPACT_ATOMS: atom_id res chain seq x y z
N MET A 1 -87.10 -18.57 11.20
CA MET A 1 -87.33 -17.88 12.46
C MET A 1 -86.53 -16.58 12.43
N SER A 2 -87.24 -15.51 12.14
CA SER A 2 -86.75 -14.13 12.04
C SER A 2 -86.32 -13.66 13.41
N LEU A 3 -85.27 -12.81 13.46
CA LEU A 3 -85.24 -11.70 14.38
C LEU A 3 -84.23 -10.65 13.89
N THR A 4 -84.82 -9.61 13.40
CA THR A 4 -84.34 -8.25 13.19
C THR A 4 -84.05 -7.61 14.54
N LEU A 5 -83.07 -6.68 14.58
CA LEU A 5 -83.05 -5.50 15.47
C LEU A 5 -81.75 -4.76 15.15
N GLU A 6 -81.85 -3.71 14.57
CA GLU A 6 -82.03 -2.26 14.69
C GLU A 6 -80.79 -1.48 15.15
N PRO A 7 -80.52 -0.34 14.50
CA PRO A 7 -79.36 0.48 14.73
C PRO A 7 -79.64 1.54 15.81
N SER A 8 -78.64 1.92 16.57
CA SER A 8 -78.70 3.05 17.47
C SER A 8 -77.43 3.89 17.40
N PRO A 9 -77.45 5.17 17.84
CA PRO A 9 -77.03 6.27 16.99
C PRO A 9 -75.75 6.94 17.45
N ASN A 10 -75.24 7.72 16.51
CA ASN A 10 -74.38 8.90 16.64
C ASN A 10 -73.84 9.28 18.01
N ARG A 11 -72.55 9.18 18.08
CA ARG A 11 -71.77 10.11 18.92
C ARG A 11 -70.70 10.79 18.12
N ASN A 12 -71.01 12.05 17.77
CA ASN A 12 -70.02 12.98 17.25
C ASN A 12 -68.84 13.10 18.21
N LEU A 13 -67.74 12.50 17.88
CA LEU A 13 -66.51 12.79 18.54
C LEU A 13 -65.64 13.60 17.54
N LYS A 14 -65.56 14.88 17.83
CA LYS A 14 -64.63 15.79 17.17
C LYS A 14 -63.21 15.33 17.47
N ILE A 15 -62.67 14.53 16.61
CA ILE A 15 -61.23 14.20 16.68
C ILE A 15 -60.48 15.29 15.95
N GLY A 16 -59.77 16.06 16.76
CA GLY A 16 -58.88 17.09 16.27
C GLY A 16 -57.84 16.54 15.27
N ARG A 17 -57.57 17.35 14.29
CA ARG A 17 -56.51 17.15 13.33
C ARG A 17 -55.17 17.05 14.10
N ILE A 18 -54.75 15.85 14.38
CA ILE A 18 -53.36 15.61 14.78
C ILE A 18 -52.60 15.54 13.47
N ALA A 19 -51.92 16.62 13.18
CA ALA A 19 -50.95 16.66 12.13
C ALA A 19 -49.84 15.67 12.48
N SER A 20 -49.84 14.54 11.80
CA SER A 20 -48.70 13.61 11.83
C SER A 20 -47.53 14.26 11.08
N VAL A 21 -46.70 14.96 11.81
CA VAL A 21 -45.36 15.34 11.37
C VAL A 21 -44.55 14.07 11.36
N VAL A 22 -44.48 13.42 10.21
CA VAL A 22 -43.52 12.38 9.92
C VAL A 22 -42.16 13.07 9.82
N LEU A 23 -41.42 13.08 10.92
CA LEU A 23 -40.00 13.38 10.92
C LEU A 23 -39.31 12.27 10.14
N LEU A 24 -39.13 12.47 8.83
CA LEU A 24 -38.12 11.77 8.05
C LEU A 24 -36.76 12.23 8.61
N GLY A 25 -36.31 11.56 9.68
CA GLY A 25 -34.93 11.62 10.14
C GLY A 25 -34.05 11.05 9.02
N GLY A 26 -33.60 11.91 8.13
CA GLY A 26 -32.56 11.58 7.17
C GLY A 26 -31.29 11.24 7.93
N PHE A 27 -31.00 9.96 8.03
CA PHE A 27 -29.69 9.47 8.47
C PHE A 27 -28.70 9.86 7.36
N LEU A 28 -28.16 11.08 7.47
CA LEU A 28 -26.99 11.49 6.69
C LEU A 28 -25.83 10.65 7.23
N ALA A 29 -25.63 9.46 6.66
CA ALA A 29 -24.40 8.72 6.82
C ALA A 29 -23.30 9.58 6.19
N THR A 30 -22.64 10.42 6.99
CA THR A 30 -21.39 11.07 6.63
C THR A 30 -20.37 9.96 6.49
N SER A 31 -20.19 9.44 5.27
CA SER A 31 -19.03 8.66 4.89
C SER A 31 -17.81 9.58 5.10
N LEU A 32 -17.11 9.37 6.21
CA LEU A 32 -15.76 9.88 6.40
C LEU A 32 -14.91 9.22 5.31
N ALA A 33 -14.81 9.89 4.16
CA ALA A 33 -13.79 9.57 3.18
C ALA A 33 -12.46 9.86 3.88
N SER A 34 -11.85 8.82 4.44
CA SER A 34 -10.46 8.86 4.89
C SER A 34 -9.64 9.13 3.63
N CYS A 35 -9.25 10.39 3.45
CA CYS A 35 -8.24 10.75 2.47
C CYS A 35 -6.92 10.15 2.97
N ALA A 36 -6.57 8.94 2.51
CA ALA A 36 -5.23 8.43 2.72
C ALA A 36 -4.25 9.45 2.15
N SER A 37 -3.32 9.91 3.01
CA SER A 37 -2.33 10.90 2.58
C SER A 37 -1.44 10.29 1.49
N VAL A 38 -1.35 10.96 0.35
CA VAL A 38 -0.50 10.54 -0.78
C VAL A 38 0.95 10.82 -0.44
N ALA A 39 1.81 9.80 -0.50
CA ALA A 39 3.24 10.00 -0.30
C ALA A 39 3.85 10.64 -1.57
N SER A 40 4.56 11.76 -1.39
CA SER A 40 5.28 12.41 -2.47
C SER A 40 6.56 11.63 -2.77
N VAL A 41 6.61 11.00 -3.93
CA VAL A 41 7.75 10.19 -4.40
C VAL A 41 8.01 10.54 -5.86
N ASP A 42 9.25 10.85 -6.21
CA ASP A 42 9.63 11.10 -7.60
C ASP A 42 9.74 9.79 -8.39
N ALA A 43 9.24 9.80 -9.63
CA ALA A 43 9.39 8.66 -10.52
C ALA A 43 10.86 8.41 -10.86
N ALA A 44 11.24 7.14 -10.99
CA ALA A 44 12.54 6.78 -11.54
C ALA A 44 12.64 7.09 -13.04
N PRO A 45 13.85 7.23 -13.61
CA PRO A 45 14.03 7.60 -15.02
C PRO A 45 13.33 6.64 -16.01
N ASP A 46 13.31 5.34 -15.71
CA ASP A 46 12.66 4.30 -16.53
C ASP A 46 11.38 3.73 -15.88
N ALA A 47 10.67 4.56 -15.14
CA ALA A 47 9.44 4.16 -14.44
C ALA A 47 8.31 3.70 -15.39
N ALA A 48 8.38 4.08 -16.67
CA ALA A 48 7.43 3.66 -17.70
C ALA A 48 7.71 2.27 -18.27
N ASN A 49 8.79 1.60 -17.85
CA ASN A 49 9.15 0.27 -18.34
C ASN A 49 8.06 -0.76 -18.02
N PRO A 50 7.59 -1.54 -19.01
CA PRO A 50 6.53 -2.52 -18.77
C PRO A 50 6.86 -3.57 -17.71
N ALA A 51 8.14 -3.93 -17.52
CA ALA A 51 8.56 -4.86 -16.48
C ALA A 51 8.30 -4.34 -15.07
N CYS A 52 8.30 -3.00 -14.87
CA CYS A 52 7.88 -2.42 -13.61
C CYS A 52 6.39 -2.71 -13.30
N ALA A 53 5.52 -2.68 -14.31
CA ALA A 53 4.11 -2.96 -14.10
C ALA A 53 3.86 -4.37 -13.57
N GLU A 54 4.57 -5.38 -14.07
CA GLU A 54 4.47 -6.77 -13.61
C GLU A 54 4.86 -6.91 -12.14
N MET A 55 5.87 -6.17 -11.70
CA MET A 55 6.27 -6.10 -10.30
C MET A 55 5.25 -5.37 -9.45
N MET A 56 4.77 -4.20 -9.89
CA MET A 56 3.91 -3.31 -9.12
C MET A 56 2.55 -3.93 -8.77
N VAL A 57 2.00 -4.79 -9.64
CA VAL A 57 0.68 -5.42 -9.42
C VAL A 57 0.69 -6.51 -8.36
N VAL A 58 1.87 -7.01 -7.98
CA VAL A 58 2.04 -8.06 -6.96
C VAL A 58 2.73 -7.54 -5.69
N LEU A 59 2.86 -6.22 -5.55
CA LEU A 59 3.42 -5.64 -4.32
C LEU A 59 2.52 -5.95 -3.12
N PRO A 60 3.11 -6.26 -1.96
CA PRO A 60 2.37 -6.55 -0.75
C PRO A 60 1.63 -5.32 -0.23
N GLU A 61 0.45 -5.53 0.37
CA GLU A 61 -0.32 -4.46 1.01
C GLU A 61 0.29 -4.05 2.36
N VAL A 62 1.07 -4.93 2.99
CA VAL A 62 1.68 -4.68 4.31
C VAL A 62 3.13 -5.17 4.31
N ILE A 63 4.04 -4.40 4.91
CA ILE A 63 5.41 -4.80 5.21
C ILE A 63 5.65 -4.59 6.72
N GLY A 64 5.86 -5.67 7.48
CA GLY A 64 5.82 -5.59 8.94
C GLY A 64 4.44 -5.10 9.40
N ASP A 65 4.41 -3.99 10.10
CA ASP A 65 3.15 -3.32 10.53
C ASP A 65 2.80 -2.11 9.66
N ALA A 66 3.59 -1.83 8.62
CA ALA A 66 3.41 -0.69 7.75
C ALA A 66 2.45 -1.00 6.59
N GLU A 67 1.33 -0.32 6.51
CA GLU A 67 0.35 -0.46 5.43
C GLU A 67 0.81 0.31 4.18
N ARG A 68 0.49 -0.25 3.00
CA ARG A 68 0.75 0.38 1.72
C ARG A 68 -0.12 1.61 1.54
N ARG A 69 0.45 2.67 0.96
CA ARG A 69 -0.26 3.92 0.71
C ARG A 69 -0.04 4.42 -0.72
N PRO A 70 -0.96 5.24 -1.24
CA PRO A 70 -0.82 5.85 -2.56
C PRO A 70 0.42 6.74 -2.64
N THR A 71 1.03 6.78 -3.82
CA THR A 71 2.16 7.65 -4.14
C THR A 71 1.84 8.59 -5.29
N SER A 72 2.61 9.68 -5.41
CA SER A 72 2.38 10.73 -6.42
C SER A 72 2.85 10.37 -7.83
N SER A 73 3.63 9.29 -8.00
CA SER A 73 4.26 8.93 -9.28
C SER A 73 4.08 7.47 -9.63
N GLN A 74 4.16 7.17 -10.93
CA GLN A 74 4.08 5.80 -11.43
C GLN A 74 5.30 4.96 -11.02
N ALA A 75 5.11 3.65 -10.94
CA ALA A 75 6.11 2.66 -10.56
C ALA A 75 6.80 2.97 -9.21
N THR A 76 6.04 3.59 -8.32
CA THR A 76 6.44 3.88 -6.94
C THR A 76 5.44 3.30 -5.95
N SER A 77 5.89 3.02 -4.75
CA SER A 77 5.05 2.62 -3.63
C SER A 77 5.65 3.07 -2.32
N ALA A 78 4.82 3.25 -1.29
CA ALA A 78 5.28 3.59 0.05
C ALA A 78 4.47 2.81 1.08
N TRP A 79 5.08 2.50 2.21
CA TRP A 79 4.44 1.85 3.35
C TRP A 79 4.70 2.66 4.62
N GLY A 80 3.66 2.75 5.46
CA GLY A 80 3.67 3.51 6.71
C GLY A 80 3.30 4.99 6.52
N ASP A 81 2.82 5.62 7.60
CA ASP A 81 2.53 7.06 7.67
C ASP A 81 3.06 7.64 9.00
N PRO A 82 4.20 8.34 8.98
CA PRO A 82 5.05 8.68 7.83
C PRO A 82 5.65 7.45 7.13
N SER A 83 6.11 7.63 5.87
CA SER A 83 6.66 6.52 5.07
C SER A 83 7.89 5.92 5.74
N GLN A 84 7.83 4.62 6.02
CA GLN A 84 8.92 3.83 6.59
C GLN A 84 9.71 3.10 5.50
N VAL A 85 9.04 2.74 4.42
CA VAL A 85 9.62 2.13 3.23
C VAL A 85 9.13 2.86 2.00
N VAL A 86 10.04 3.21 1.10
CA VAL A 86 9.72 3.79 -0.21
C VAL A 86 10.36 2.94 -1.29
N LEU A 87 9.58 2.58 -2.32
CA LEU A 87 10.01 1.79 -3.45
C LEU A 87 9.88 2.59 -4.74
N ARG A 88 10.90 2.47 -5.60
CA ARG A 88 10.89 2.99 -6.98
C ARG A 88 11.38 1.92 -7.95
N CYS A 89 10.60 1.59 -8.95
CA CYS A 89 11.02 0.74 -10.04
C CYS A 89 11.41 1.59 -11.25
N GLY A 90 12.44 1.19 -11.99
CA GLY A 90 12.93 1.94 -13.14
C GLY A 90 14.18 2.76 -12.85
N VAL A 91 14.88 2.49 -11.75
CA VAL A 91 16.19 3.08 -11.49
C VAL A 91 17.25 2.43 -12.36
N GLU A 92 18.39 3.12 -12.53
CA GLU A 92 19.54 2.56 -13.22
C GLU A 92 20.07 1.32 -12.47
N ALA A 93 20.35 0.25 -13.24
CA ALA A 93 20.90 -0.96 -12.65
C ALA A 93 22.32 -0.72 -12.14
N PRO A 94 22.65 -1.14 -10.90
CA PRO A 94 23.99 -0.97 -10.35
C PRO A 94 25.04 -1.65 -11.23
N GLY A 95 26.12 -0.92 -11.54
CA GLY A 95 27.33 -1.47 -12.12
C GLY A 95 28.13 -2.28 -11.11
N PRO A 96 29.33 -2.75 -11.49
CA PRO A 96 30.27 -3.31 -10.51
C PRO A 96 30.55 -2.33 -9.39
N THR A 97 30.36 -2.77 -8.16
CA THR A 97 30.54 -1.94 -6.96
C THR A 97 31.26 -2.71 -5.86
N THR A 98 31.81 -1.98 -4.90
CA THR A 98 32.37 -2.52 -3.67
C THR A 98 31.35 -2.49 -2.52
N ASP A 99 30.15 -1.94 -2.76
CA ASP A 99 29.09 -1.94 -1.78
C ASP A 99 28.65 -3.38 -1.47
N PRO A 100 28.22 -3.66 -0.24
CA PRO A 100 27.78 -4.98 0.15
C PRO A 100 26.62 -5.48 -0.72
N CYS A 101 26.69 -6.73 -1.12
CA CYS A 101 25.58 -7.40 -1.79
C CYS A 101 24.95 -8.44 -0.88
N VAL A 102 23.65 -8.36 -0.70
CA VAL A 102 22.83 -9.25 0.13
C VAL A 102 21.89 -10.02 -0.79
N SER A 103 21.84 -11.35 -0.64
CA SER A 103 20.88 -12.18 -1.36
C SER A 103 19.76 -12.62 -0.43
N VAL A 104 18.51 -12.30 -0.80
CA VAL A 104 17.31 -12.71 -0.06
C VAL A 104 16.30 -13.32 -1.03
N ASN A 105 15.93 -14.57 -0.79
CA ASN A 105 14.97 -15.31 -1.62
C ASN A 105 15.30 -15.26 -3.12
N ASN A 106 16.59 -15.43 -3.48
CA ASN A 106 17.11 -15.39 -4.85
C ASN A 106 17.02 -14.01 -5.55
N VAL A 107 16.86 -12.96 -4.77
CA VAL A 107 17.01 -11.58 -5.25
C VAL A 107 18.24 -10.99 -4.59
N ASP A 108 19.14 -10.52 -5.42
CA ASP A 108 20.37 -9.87 -5.00
C ASP A 108 20.14 -8.36 -4.89
N TRP A 109 20.61 -7.78 -3.79
CA TRP A 109 20.46 -6.37 -3.47
C TRP A 109 21.82 -5.76 -3.12
N VAL A 110 22.16 -4.67 -3.77
CA VAL A 110 23.29 -3.82 -3.36
C VAL A 110 22.81 -2.87 -2.30
N ALA A 111 23.47 -2.87 -1.16
CA ALA A 111 23.12 -2.05 0.00
C ALA A 111 24.05 -0.85 0.11
N HIS A 112 23.47 0.34 0.09
CA HIS A 112 24.19 1.60 0.32
C HIS A 112 23.59 2.30 1.52
N GLU A 113 24.43 2.62 2.51
CA GLU A 113 24.08 3.40 3.69
C GLU A 113 24.56 4.83 3.52
N ASP A 114 23.68 5.80 3.70
CA ASP A 114 24.07 7.21 3.72
C ASP A 114 24.55 7.67 5.11
N LYS A 115 25.05 8.92 5.18
CA LYS A 115 25.58 9.49 6.43
C LYS A 115 24.55 9.67 7.56
N SER A 116 23.26 9.60 7.22
CA SER A 116 22.15 9.70 8.19
C SER A 116 21.71 8.34 8.69
N GLY A 117 22.26 7.24 8.16
CA GLY A 117 21.87 5.88 8.50
C GLY A 117 20.67 5.37 7.69
N ILE A 118 20.25 6.09 6.66
CA ILE A 118 19.22 5.64 5.74
C ILE A 118 19.84 4.69 4.72
N TRP A 119 19.15 3.59 4.49
CA TRP A 119 19.60 2.56 3.57
C TRP A 119 18.85 2.65 2.26
N THR A 120 19.63 2.59 1.18
CA THR A 120 19.15 2.40 -0.18
C THR A 120 19.57 1.02 -0.66
N LEU A 121 18.57 0.18 -0.95
CA LEU A 121 18.76 -1.19 -1.38
C LEU A 121 18.31 -1.30 -2.84
N THR A 122 19.23 -1.61 -3.76
CA THR A 122 18.91 -1.67 -5.20
C THR A 122 19.12 -3.07 -5.72
N THR A 123 18.15 -3.61 -6.47
CA THR A 123 18.26 -4.95 -7.07
C THR A 123 19.46 -5.01 -8.01
N TYR A 124 20.28 -6.07 -7.87
CA TYR A 124 21.43 -6.31 -8.72
C TYR A 124 21.09 -7.27 -9.85
N GLY A 125 21.67 -6.99 -11.01
CA GLY A 125 21.54 -7.84 -12.19
C GLY A 125 20.15 -7.90 -12.82
N ARG A 126 19.24 -6.99 -12.45
CA ARG A 126 17.90 -6.86 -13.02
C ARG A 126 17.77 -5.52 -13.75
N THR A 127 17.08 -5.52 -14.89
CA THR A 127 16.86 -4.31 -15.69
C THR A 127 15.41 -4.28 -16.18
N PRO A 128 14.62 -3.25 -15.80
CA PRO A 128 14.98 -2.12 -14.93
C PRO A 128 15.30 -2.59 -13.50
N ALA A 129 16.12 -1.82 -12.78
CA ALA A 129 16.35 -2.09 -11.37
C ALA A 129 15.26 -1.47 -10.49
N THR A 130 15.14 -2.02 -9.30
CA THR A 130 14.22 -1.53 -8.26
C THR A 130 15.03 -1.06 -7.07
N GLU A 131 14.69 0.10 -6.58
CA GLU A 131 15.28 0.72 -5.40
C GLU A 131 14.29 0.71 -4.25
N VAL A 132 14.79 0.43 -3.05
CA VAL A 132 14.03 0.51 -1.79
C VAL A 132 14.82 1.35 -0.81
N VAL A 133 14.18 2.38 -0.26
CA VAL A 133 14.75 3.29 0.74
C VAL A 133 14.05 3.05 2.07
N LEU A 134 14.80 2.89 3.14
CA LEU A 134 14.29 2.66 4.49
C LEU A 134 15.26 3.12 5.57
N ASP A 135 14.74 3.35 6.79
CA ASP A 135 15.52 3.48 8.00
C ASP A 135 15.51 2.12 8.75
N PRO A 136 16.66 1.43 8.88
CA PRO A 136 16.71 0.12 9.52
C PRO A 136 16.41 0.16 11.04
N ASN A 137 16.46 1.35 11.65
CA ASN A 137 16.08 1.54 13.06
C ASN A 137 14.54 1.59 13.23
N VAL A 138 13.81 1.88 12.14
CA VAL A 138 12.34 1.94 12.13
C VAL A 138 11.75 0.61 11.68
N ILE A 139 12.30 0.04 10.59
CA ILE A 139 11.85 -1.24 10.06
C ILE A 139 13.06 -2.09 9.63
N PRO A 140 13.17 -3.35 10.10
CA PRO A 140 14.30 -4.20 9.74
C PRO A 140 14.38 -4.42 8.22
N SER A 141 15.54 -4.15 7.62
CA SER A 141 15.78 -4.35 6.19
C SER A 141 15.54 -5.79 5.76
N SER A 142 15.87 -6.78 6.59
CA SER A 142 15.59 -8.20 6.31
C SER A 142 14.10 -8.49 6.13
N THR A 143 13.22 -7.88 6.95
CA THR A 143 11.77 -8.00 6.81
C THR A 143 11.31 -7.40 5.48
N VAL A 144 11.81 -6.21 5.14
CA VAL A 144 11.46 -5.52 3.90
C VAL A 144 11.89 -6.33 2.69
N LEU A 145 13.15 -6.78 2.64
CA LEU A 145 13.67 -7.53 1.51
C LEU A 145 13.01 -8.90 1.36
N ALA A 146 12.75 -9.61 2.46
CA ALA A 146 12.06 -10.91 2.41
C ALA A 146 10.64 -10.76 1.84
N THR A 147 9.93 -9.71 2.24
CA THR A 147 8.56 -9.44 1.79
C THR A 147 8.50 -8.98 0.32
N LEU A 148 9.48 -8.19 -0.13
CA LEU A 148 9.52 -7.66 -1.49
C LEU A 148 10.16 -8.59 -2.53
N SER A 149 10.87 -9.64 -2.11
CA SER A 149 11.62 -10.51 -3.01
C SER A 149 10.75 -11.19 -4.08
N ASP A 150 9.53 -11.63 -3.72
CA ASP A 150 8.61 -12.23 -4.71
C ASP A 150 8.24 -11.23 -5.81
N SER A 151 7.90 -10.02 -5.41
CA SER A 151 7.58 -8.94 -6.37
C SER A 151 8.80 -8.56 -7.21
N ALA A 152 9.97 -8.37 -6.60
CA ALA A 152 11.20 -8.03 -7.31
C ALA A 152 11.65 -9.14 -8.27
N SER A 153 11.34 -10.39 -7.98
CA SER A 153 11.67 -11.53 -8.83
C SER A 153 10.91 -11.53 -10.17
N ARG A 154 9.82 -10.76 -10.30
CA ARG A 154 9.09 -10.59 -11.57
C ARG A 154 9.95 -9.97 -12.66
N ILE A 155 10.97 -9.20 -12.29
CA ILE A 155 11.97 -8.72 -13.23
C ILE A 155 13.11 -9.76 -13.25
N PRO A 156 13.34 -10.48 -14.36
CA PRO A 156 14.33 -11.57 -14.40
C PRO A 156 15.76 -11.08 -14.14
N ALA A 157 16.52 -11.86 -13.37
CA ALA A 157 17.94 -11.59 -13.16
C ALA A 157 18.76 -12.01 -14.39
N GLN A 158 19.65 -11.13 -14.84
CA GLN A 158 20.63 -11.36 -15.91
C GLN A 158 22.03 -11.60 -15.35
N LYS A 159 22.27 -11.17 -14.10
CA LYS A 159 23.53 -11.29 -13.37
C LYS A 159 23.24 -11.57 -11.90
N GLN A 160 24.24 -12.05 -11.20
CA GLN A 160 24.18 -12.29 -9.75
C GLN A 160 25.44 -11.73 -9.10
N CYS A 161 25.38 -11.45 -7.80
CA CYS A 161 26.52 -11.06 -7.01
C CYS A 161 27.55 -12.20 -6.94
N THR A 162 28.81 -11.86 -7.04
CA THR A 162 29.90 -12.85 -6.93
C THR A 162 30.35 -13.09 -5.49
N SER A 163 30.11 -12.10 -4.59
CA SER A 163 30.31 -12.23 -3.15
C SER A 163 29.05 -11.75 -2.46
N VAL A 164 28.43 -12.62 -1.68
CA VAL A 164 27.18 -12.32 -0.94
C VAL A 164 27.50 -12.28 0.54
N GLU A 165 27.24 -11.17 1.19
CA GLU A 165 27.22 -11.13 2.65
C GLU A 165 25.94 -11.81 3.17
N LYS A 166 26.07 -12.50 4.31
CA LYS A 166 24.90 -13.12 4.94
C LYS A 166 23.97 -12.03 5.48
N ALA A 167 22.69 -12.18 5.24
CA ALA A 167 21.64 -11.24 5.65
C ALA A 167 21.55 -10.98 7.18
N GLU A 168 22.32 -11.74 7.98
CA GLU A 168 22.36 -11.62 9.45
C GLU A 168 23.01 -10.33 9.98
N LYS A 169 23.66 -9.55 9.09
CA LYS A 169 24.34 -8.30 9.45
C LYS A 169 23.55 -7.02 9.16
N PHE A 170 22.35 -7.17 8.60
CA PHE A 170 21.56 -6.06 8.06
C PHE A 170 20.19 -5.94 8.74
#